data_091ced837425c386f05945ce761c5a72
#
_entry.id   091ced837425c386f05945ce761c5a72
#
_cell.length_a   1.000
_cell.length_b   1.000
_cell.length_c   1.000
_cell.angle_alpha   90.00
_cell.angle_beta   90.00
_cell.angle_gamma   90.00
#
_symmetry.space_group_name_H-M   'P 1'
#
loop_
_entity.id
_entity.type
_entity.pdbx_description
1 polymer ?
#
loop_
_entity_poly.entity_id
_entity_poly.type
_entity_poly.pdbx_seq_one_letter_code
_entity_poly.pdbx_strand_id
1 'polypeptide(L)'
;MELDFADHEELEFADRSELFALAQEIDTKIGSLVGSFKTGNAIKQGIPVAIIGAPNVGKSTLLNALLGEERAIVSDIQGTTRDTVEDTLVLGGMLFRFIDTAGMRQTDDTIESLGIERSRQAAQKAAVIIHLQDATCPINTLDWLDDLTDKKIIPIYNKVDLIGDETIRQLGERQEEQIFISAKSGDIEALRQQLIAFAEEQCNMRNAVTISSTRHYESLVHAQEAIRRVQEGLQMQISGEFLSMDLQDCLSALGEITGQITSQEVLNNIFGKFCIGK
;
A
#
# COMPACT_ATOMS: atom_id res chain seq x y z
N MET A 1 -51.76 -0.47 -47.29
CA MET A 1 -50.97 0.56 -46.59
C MET A 1 -49.93 -0.24 -45.82
N GLU A 2 -48.91 -0.68 -46.56
CA GLU A 2 -47.78 -1.44 -46.02
C GLU A 2 -46.82 -0.43 -45.40
N LEU A 3 -46.64 -0.51 -44.11
CA LEU A 3 -45.59 0.19 -43.44
C LEU A 3 -44.32 -0.61 -43.62
N ASP A 4 -43.51 -0.12 -44.52
CA ASP A 4 -42.15 -0.61 -44.81
C ASP A 4 -41.28 -0.29 -43.61
N PHE A 5 -40.98 -1.30 -42.78
CA PHE A 5 -39.97 -1.24 -41.70
C PHE A 5 -38.63 -1.79 -42.23
N ALA A 6 -38.19 -1.32 -43.35
CA ALA A 6 -36.90 -1.64 -43.93
C ALA A 6 -36.02 -0.41 -44.05
N ASP A 7 -35.71 0.20 -42.94
CA ASP A 7 -34.55 1.09 -42.80
C ASP A 7 -33.92 0.85 -41.43
N HIS A 8 -33.38 -0.34 -41.22
CA HIS A 8 -32.26 -0.46 -40.37
C HIS A 8 -31.06 0.07 -41.17
N GLU A 9 -30.91 1.39 -41.22
CA GLU A 9 -29.62 1.98 -41.39
C GLU A 9 -28.70 1.30 -40.38
N GLU A 10 -27.74 0.54 -40.88
CA GLU A 10 -26.58 0.14 -40.13
C GLU A 10 -25.95 1.42 -39.61
N LEU A 11 -26.34 1.81 -38.40
CA LEU A 11 -25.54 2.73 -37.62
C LEU A 11 -24.16 2.10 -37.60
N GLU A 12 -23.24 2.66 -38.39
CA GLU A 12 -21.82 2.32 -38.34
C GLU A 12 -21.43 2.42 -36.87
N PHE A 13 -21.35 1.28 -36.23
CA PHE A 13 -20.78 1.19 -34.89
C PHE A 13 -19.42 1.87 -34.98
N ALA A 14 -19.19 2.85 -34.14
CA ALA A 14 -17.89 3.44 -33.90
C ALA A 14 -16.84 2.33 -33.99
N ASP A 15 -15.80 2.55 -34.76
CA ASP A 15 -14.81 1.52 -35.10
C ASP A 15 -14.46 0.73 -33.82
N ARG A 16 -14.73 -0.57 -33.82
CA ARG A 16 -14.52 -1.42 -32.65
C ARG A 16 -13.09 -1.34 -32.14
N SER A 17 -12.14 -1.00 -33.01
CA SER A 17 -10.74 -0.76 -32.65
C SER A 17 -10.58 0.52 -31.81
N GLU A 18 -11.29 1.59 -32.11
CA GLU A 18 -11.29 2.81 -31.30
C GLU A 18 -11.94 2.57 -29.93
N LEU A 19 -13.06 1.82 -29.91
CA LEU A 19 -13.73 1.49 -28.67
C LEU A 19 -12.85 0.62 -27.76
N PHE A 20 -12.10 -0.32 -28.34
CA PHE A 20 -11.15 -1.15 -27.60
C PHE A 20 -9.99 -0.32 -27.04
N ALA A 21 -9.45 0.60 -27.82
CA ALA A 21 -8.38 1.51 -27.38
C ALA A 21 -8.85 2.40 -26.20
N LEU A 22 -10.07 2.94 -26.28
CA LEU A 22 -10.67 3.73 -25.19
C LEU A 22 -10.90 2.88 -23.93
N ALA A 23 -11.40 1.65 -24.08
CA ALA A 23 -11.60 0.74 -22.96
C ALA A 23 -10.27 0.40 -22.29
N GLN A 24 -9.20 0.24 -23.07
CA GLN A 24 -7.85 0.00 -22.54
C GLN A 24 -7.28 1.22 -21.80
N GLU A 25 -7.51 2.42 -22.31
CA GLU A 25 -7.12 3.65 -21.62
C GLU A 25 -7.87 3.80 -20.29
N ILE A 26 -9.16 3.52 -20.26
CA ILE A 26 -9.99 3.56 -19.06
C ILE A 26 -9.50 2.52 -18.04
N ASP A 27 -9.27 1.27 -18.44
CA ASP A 27 -8.73 0.22 -17.54
C ASP A 27 -7.37 0.63 -16.94
N THR A 28 -6.50 1.22 -17.76
CA THR A 28 -5.20 1.73 -17.28
C THR A 28 -5.37 2.83 -16.24
N LYS A 29 -6.27 3.80 -16.47
CA LYS A 29 -6.54 4.88 -15.52
C LYS A 29 -7.18 4.36 -14.23
N ILE A 30 -8.18 3.48 -14.32
CA ILE A 30 -8.80 2.87 -13.15
C ILE A 30 -7.78 2.03 -12.38
N GLY A 31 -6.95 1.23 -13.08
CA GLY A 31 -5.90 0.42 -12.48
C GLY A 31 -4.89 1.25 -11.69
N SER A 32 -4.51 2.43 -12.20
CA SER A 32 -3.64 3.37 -11.49
C SER A 32 -4.29 3.91 -10.21
N LEU A 33 -5.60 4.21 -10.23
CA LEU A 33 -6.37 4.67 -9.07
C LEU A 33 -6.55 3.55 -8.03
N VAL A 34 -6.87 2.34 -8.46
CA VAL A 34 -6.94 1.13 -7.61
C VAL A 34 -5.59 0.88 -6.94
N GLY A 35 -4.50 0.98 -7.70
CA GLY A 35 -3.13 0.89 -7.16
C GLY A 35 -2.82 1.98 -6.12
N SER A 36 -3.33 3.20 -6.31
CA SER A 36 -3.14 4.31 -5.38
C SER A 36 -3.81 4.09 -4.02
N PHE A 37 -4.88 3.29 -3.94
CA PHE A 37 -5.58 3.00 -2.70
C PHE A 37 -4.71 2.27 -1.68
N LYS A 38 -3.98 1.23 -2.11
CA LYS A 38 -3.09 0.47 -1.21
C LYS A 38 -2.15 1.39 -0.46
N THR A 39 -1.75 2.44 -1.09
CA THR A 39 -0.83 3.45 -0.54
C THR A 39 -1.53 4.59 0.20
N GLY A 40 -2.64 5.12 -0.33
CA GLY A 40 -3.43 6.11 0.41
C GLY A 40 -3.88 5.55 1.76
N ASN A 41 -4.24 4.28 1.78
CA ASN A 41 -4.59 3.57 3.01
C ASN A 41 -3.35 3.31 3.89
N ALA A 42 -2.20 2.98 3.30
CA ALA A 42 -0.93 2.85 4.04
C ALA A 42 -0.51 4.19 4.68
N ILE A 43 -0.68 5.32 3.98
CA ILE A 43 -0.41 6.65 4.55
C ILE A 43 -1.37 6.96 5.71
N LYS A 44 -2.66 6.64 5.57
CA LYS A 44 -3.68 6.89 6.59
C LYS A 44 -3.56 5.95 7.80
N GLN A 45 -3.22 4.68 7.57
CA GLN A 45 -3.01 3.67 8.61
C GLN A 45 -1.57 3.63 9.12
N GLY A 46 -0.66 4.36 8.51
CA GLY A 46 0.77 4.35 8.78
C GLY A 46 1.54 3.36 7.90
N ILE A 47 2.74 3.78 7.47
CA ILE A 47 3.66 2.95 6.68
C ILE A 47 4.16 1.80 7.58
N PRO A 48 3.91 0.54 7.20
CA PRO A 48 4.30 -0.58 8.04
C PRO A 48 5.82 -0.83 7.94
N VAL A 49 6.49 -0.83 9.10
CA VAL A 49 7.95 -1.02 9.24
C VAL A 49 8.23 -2.24 10.10
N ALA A 50 9.14 -3.10 9.66
CA ALA A 50 9.68 -4.19 10.47
C ALA A 50 11.15 -3.94 10.80
N ILE A 51 11.55 -4.18 12.06
CA ILE A 51 12.95 -4.16 12.49
C ILE A 51 13.41 -5.61 12.64
N ILE A 52 14.36 -6.02 11.81
CA ILE A 52 14.86 -7.39 11.73
C ILE A 52 16.35 -7.41 12.00
N GLY A 53 16.82 -8.45 12.64
CA GLY A 53 18.24 -8.65 12.95
C GLY A 53 18.44 -9.72 14.02
N ALA A 54 19.67 -10.17 14.19
CA ALA A 54 20.05 -11.17 15.18
C ALA A 54 19.67 -10.76 16.62
N PRO A 55 19.65 -11.68 17.59
CA PRO A 55 19.51 -11.32 18.99
C PRO A 55 20.59 -10.31 19.42
N ASN A 56 20.26 -9.42 20.34
CA ASN A 56 21.18 -8.45 20.96
C ASN A 56 21.82 -7.40 20.03
N VAL A 57 21.40 -7.27 18.76
CA VAL A 57 21.88 -6.21 17.85
C VAL A 57 21.34 -4.82 18.20
N GLY A 58 20.37 -4.73 19.13
CA GLY A 58 19.85 -3.45 19.61
C GLY A 58 18.49 -3.06 19.04
N LYS A 59 17.65 -4.03 18.59
CA LYS A 59 16.32 -3.76 18.02
C LYS A 59 15.41 -2.97 18.97
N SER A 60 15.29 -3.39 20.21
CA SER A 60 14.48 -2.71 21.23
C SER A 60 15.04 -1.33 21.57
N THR A 61 16.37 -1.18 21.60
CA THR A 61 17.05 0.11 21.84
C THR A 61 16.76 1.08 20.71
N LEU A 62 16.86 0.61 19.46
CA LEU A 62 16.52 1.41 18.27
C LEU A 62 15.06 1.84 18.26
N LEU A 63 14.14 0.92 18.53
CA LEU A 63 12.71 1.25 18.61
C LEU A 63 12.46 2.31 19.68
N ASN A 64 13.05 2.17 20.88
CA ASN A 64 12.90 3.13 21.95
C ASN A 64 13.53 4.48 21.60
N ALA A 65 14.66 4.51 20.90
CA ALA A 65 15.28 5.75 20.43
C ALA A 65 14.38 6.47 19.40
N LEU A 66 13.78 5.72 18.47
CA LEU A 66 12.83 6.26 17.51
C LEU A 66 11.57 6.82 18.18
N LEU A 67 11.03 6.12 19.19
CA LEU A 67 9.80 6.51 19.89
C LEU A 67 10.02 7.58 20.95
N GLY A 68 11.26 7.74 21.46
CA GLY A 68 11.57 8.59 22.61
C GLY A 68 11.37 10.08 22.38
N GLU A 69 11.49 10.55 21.14
CA GLU A 69 11.44 11.97 20.80
C GLU A 69 10.07 12.44 20.26
N GLU A 70 9.30 11.55 19.66
CA GLU A 70 8.04 11.94 19.00
C GLU A 70 6.96 10.85 19.12
N ARG A 71 6.56 10.48 20.31
CA ARG A 71 5.34 9.68 20.47
C ARG A 71 4.17 10.43 19.86
N ALA A 72 3.65 9.94 18.74
CA ALA A 72 2.36 10.41 18.28
C ALA A 72 1.33 10.17 19.39
N ILE A 73 0.69 11.24 19.86
CA ILE A 73 -0.54 11.12 20.64
C ILE A 73 -1.60 10.65 19.63
N VAL A 74 -1.59 9.35 19.34
CA VAL A 74 -2.69 8.74 18.60
C VAL A 74 -3.82 8.65 19.62
N SER A 75 -4.82 9.52 19.47
CA SER A 75 -6.11 9.37 20.13
C SER A 75 -6.60 7.96 19.86
N ASP A 76 -7.10 7.28 20.91
CA ASP A 76 -7.75 5.97 20.84
C ASP A 76 -8.72 5.88 19.65
N ILE A 77 -8.26 5.38 18.52
CA ILE A 77 -9.15 4.94 17.46
C ILE A 77 -9.68 3.59 17.94
N GLN A 78 -10.84 3.61 18.58
CA GLN A 78 -11.61 2.42 18.92
C GLN A 78 -11.83 1.60 17.66
N GLY A 79 -11.23 0.42 17.58
CA GLY A 79 -11.50 -0.52 16.49
C GLY A 79 -10.39 -1.51 16.13
N THR A 80 -9.22 -1.47 16.77
CA THR A 80 -8.20 -2.49 16.53
C THR A 80 -8.30 -3.60 17.58
N THR A 81 -8.60 -4.79 17.11
CA THR A 81 -8.64 -6.05 17.86
C THR A 81 -7.36 -6.26 18.67
N ARG A 82 -7.51 -6.73 19.88
CA ARG A 82 -6.58 -6.89 21.01
C ARG A 82 -5.31 -7.73 20.79
N ASP A 83 -4.90 -8.09 19.56
CA ASP A 83 -3.95 -9.19 19.33
C ASP A 83 -2.56 -8.78 18.81
N THR A 84 -2.29 -7.49 18.46
CA THR A 84 -0.95 -7.04 18.08
C THR A 84 -0.63 -5.67 18.68
N VAL A 85 0.36 -5.63 19.54
CA VAL A 85 0.90 -4.35 20.06
C VAL A 85 1.79 -3.74 18.97
N GLU A 86 1.29 -2.72 18.29
CA GLU A 86 2.03 -1.96 17.29
C GLU A 86 2.36 -0.58 17.86
N ASP A 87 3.59 -0.15 17.68
CA ASP A 87 4.01 1.22 18.04
C ASP A 87 3.95 2.11 16.80
N THR A 88 3.52 3.36 16.99
CA THR A 88 3.40 4.32 15.90
C THR A 88 4.25 5.56 16.16
N LEU A 89 4.78 6.13 15.07
CA LEU A 89 5.67 7.29 15.09
C LEU A 89 5.33 8.21 13.91
N VAL A 90 5.34 9.52 14.10
CA VAL A 90 5.21 10.51 13.02
C VAL A 90 6.59 11.06 12.69
N LEU A 91 7.05 10.87 11.45
CA LEU A 91 8.30 11.44 10.93
C LEU A 91 8.00 12.23 9.65
N GLY A 92 8.46 13.46 9.56
CA GLY A 92 8.20 14.29 8.39
C GLY A 92 6.72 14.49 8.06
N GLY A 93 5.85 14.46 9.06
CA GLY A 93 4.39 14.56 8.90
C GLY A 93 3.71 13.26 8.42
N MET A 94 4.44 12.16 8.30
CA MET A 94 3.92 10.86 7.87
C MET A 94 3.93 9.85 9.00
N LEU A 95 2.86 9.04 9.10
CA LEU A 95 2.70 8.02 10.13
C LEU A 95 3.46 6.75 9.73
N PHE A 96 4.31 6.26 10.62
CA PHE A 96 4.96 4.95 10.53
C PHE A 96 4.44 4.04 11.63
N ARG A 97 4.26 2.77 11.31
CA ARG A 97 3.71 1.74 12.20
C ARG A 97 4.68 0.58 12.30
N PHE A 98 5.25 0.37 13.46
CA PHE A 98 6.22 -0.70 13.71
C PHE A 98 5.49 -2.00 14.05
N ILE A 99 5.74 -3.04 13.23
CA ILE A 99 5.06 -4.33 13.32
C ILE A 99 5.81 -5.23 14.30
N ASP A 100 5.05 -6.02 15.09
CA ASP A 100 5.56 -7.05 16.01
C ASP A 100 6.53 -6.51 17.09
N THR A 101 6.19 -5.35 17.64
CA THR A 101 7.00 -4.73 18.70
C THR A 101 6.94 -5.51 20.03
N ALA A 102 5.93 -6.38 20.20
CA ALA A 102 5.81 -7.24 21.39
C ALA A 102 6.98 -8.23 21.51
N GLY A 103 7.41 -8.82 20.41
CA GLY A 103 8.59 -9.70 20.38
C GLY A 103 9.91 -8.98 20.65
N MET A 104 9.96 -7.67 20.44
CA MET A 104 11.16 -6.86 20.72
C MET A 104 11.28 -6.46 22.19
N ARG A 105 10.16 -6.43 22.94
CA ARG A 105 10.12 -6.04 24.35
C ARG A 105 10.37 -7.19 25.31
N GLN A 106 10.17 -8.43 24.86
CA GLN A 106 10.45 -9.64 25.64
C GLN A 106 11.87 -10.12 25.33
N THR A 107 12.82 -9.69 26.13
CA THR A 107 14.20 -10.17 26.13
C THR A 107 14.30 -11.44 26.99
N ASP A 108 13.79 -12.57 26.54
CA ASP A 108 14.08 -13.85 27.18
C ASP A 108 14.44 -14.91 26.14
N ASP A 109 15.54 -15.60 26.44
CA ASP A 109 16.34 -16.56 25.70
C ASP A 109 15.61 -17.84 25.24
N THR A 110 14.34 -17.81 24.95
CA THR A 110 13.62 -19.01 24.57
C THR A 110 13.19 -19.00 23.10
N ILE A 111 13.91 -19.80 22.33
CA ILE A 111 13.55 -20.36 21.02
C ILE A 111 13.91 -19.43 19.84
N GLU A 112 15.16 -19.49 19.40
CA GLU A 112 15.72 -18.86 18.20
C GLU A 112 14.89 -19.14 16.93
N SER A 113 14.36 -20.35 16.77
CA SER A 113 13.54 -20.73 15.62
C SER A 113 12.20 -20.01 15.53
N LEU A 114 11.54 -19.72 16.66
CA LEU A 114 10.31 -18.92 16.71
C LEU A 114 10.57 -17.45 16.39
N GLY A 115 11.76 -16.95 16.72
CA GLY A 115 12.20 -15.59 16.40
C GLY A 115 12.35 -15.37 14.88
N ILE A 116 12.91 -16.34 14.16
CA ILE A 116 13.10 -16.28 12.71
C ILE A 116 11.75 -16.27 11.99
N GLU A 117 10.82 -17.15 12.37
CA GLU A 117 9.51 -17.23 11.74
C GLU A 117 8.69 -15.95 11.95
N ARG A 118 8.70 -15.38 13.17
CA ARG A 118 8.08 -14.07 13.44
C ARG A 118 8.71 -12.95 12.62
N SER A 119 10.04 -12.94 12.48
CA SER A 119 10.76 -11.97 11.67
C SER A 119 10.34 -12.06 10.19
N ARG A 120 10.16 -13.27 9.65
CA ARG A 120 9.64 -13.49 8.29
C ARG A 120 8.22 -12.98 8.12
N GLN A 121 7.34 -13.28 9.07
CA GLN A 121 5.94 -12.81 9.03
C GLN A 121 5.85 -11.29 9.14
N ALA A 122 6.67 -10.66 9.98
CA ALA A 122 6.76 -9.21 10.07
C ALA A 122 7.28 -8.60 8.75
N ALA A 123 8.33 -9.17 8.16
CA ALA A 123 8.89 -8.74 6.89
C ALA A 123 7.86 -8.80 5.75
N GLN A 124 7.08 -9.87 5.67
CA GLN A 124 6.04 -10.02 4.65
C GLN A 124 4.97 -8.91 4.72
N LYS A 125 4.62 -8.48 5.93
CA LYS A 125 3.62 -7.43 6.16
C LYS A 125 4.17 -6.01 6.04
N ALA A 126 5.48 -5.84 6.16
CA ALA A 126 6.14 -4.54 6.11
C ALA A 126 6.22 -3.99 4.68
N ALA A 127 6.21 -2.66 4.55
CA ALA A 127 6.62 -1.95 3.33
C ALA A 127 8.11 -1.59 3.38
N VAL A 128 8.63 -1.33 4.61
CA VAL A 128 10.05 -1.05 4.86
C VAL A 128 10.58 -2.06 5.87
N ILE A 129 11.73 -2.61 5.58
CA ILE A 129 12.46 -3.53 6.45
C ILE A 129 13.75 -2.87 6.89
N ILE A 130 13.90 -2.62 8.18
CA ILE A 130 15.14 -2.19 8.80
C ILE A 130 15.95 -3.45 9.16
N HIS A 131 16.98 -3.73 8.39
CA HIS A 131 17.88 -4.85 8.67
C HIS A 131 19.02 -4.39 9.56
N LEU A 132 18.90 -4.66 10.86
CA LEU A 132 19.81 -4.21 11.90
C LEU A 132 20.92 -5.23 12.16
N GLN A 133 22.16 -4.80 12.02
CA GLN A 133 23.37 -5.59 12.26
C GLN A 133 24.22 -4.94 13.37
N ASP A 134 25.01 -5.75 14.05
CA ASP A 134 25.99 -5.27 15.04
C ASP A 134 27.30 -4.91 14.34
N ALA A 135 27.71 -3.66 14.39
CA ALA A 135 28.96 -3.20 13.77
C ALA A 135 30.22 -3.83 14.38
N THR A 136 30.13 -4.33 15.62
CA THR A 136 31.26 -5.02 16.28
C THR A 136 31.44 -6.46 15.80
N CYS A 137 30.38 -7.08 15.26
CA CYS A 137 30.39 -8.44 14.73
C CYS A 137 29.40 -8.56 13.57
N PRO A 138 29.75 -8.02 12.40
CA PRO A 138 28.84 -8.01 11.26
C PRO A 138 28.68 -9.43 10.70
N ILE A 139 27.60 -10.10 11.06
CA ILE A 139 27.24 -11.42 10.55
C ILE A 139 26.03 -11.22 9.63
N ASN A 140 26.21 -11.49 8.35
CA ASN A 140 25.07 -11.51 7.41
C ASN A 140 24.44 -12.92 7.46
N THR A 141 23.28 -13.04 8.12
CA THR A 141 22.64 -14.35 8.36
C THR A 141 21.22 -14.44 7.80
N LEU A 142 20.78 -13.47 7.01
CA LEU A 142 19.40 -13.40 6.56
C LEU A 142 19.30 -13.46 5.02
N ASP A 143 19.82 -14.54 4.42
CA ASP A 143 19.78 -14.78 2.97
C ASP A 143 18.35 -14.72 2.38
N TRP A 144 17.32 -15.01 3.21
CA TRP A 144 15.94 -14.95 2.79
C TRP A 144 15.39 -13.52 2.58
N LEU A 145 16.11 -12.47 2.99
CA LEU A 145 15.75 -11.09 2.70
C LEU A 145 15.90 -10.76 1.21
N ASP A 146 16.82 -11.42 0.52
CA ASP A 146 17.08 -11.20 -0.91
C ASP A 146 15.88 -11.63 -1.78
N ASP A 147 15.03 -12.51 -1.26
CA ASP A 147 13.81 -12.95 -1.93
C ASP A 147 12.69 -11.88 -1.90
N LEU A 148 12.82 -10.83 -1.06
CA LEU A 148 11.80 -9.80 -0.85
C LEU A 148 12.03 -8.58 -1.75
N THR A 149 11.98 -8.78 -3.07
CA THR A 149 12.28 -7.75 -4.08
C THR A 149 11.26 -6.62 -4.15
N ASP A 150 10.07 -6.80 -3.58
CA ASP A 150 8.98 -5.82 -3.54
C ASP A 150 9.04 -4.90 -2.30
N LYS A 151 10.03 -5.06 -1.42
CA LYS A 151 10.18 -4.31 -0.17
C LYS A 151 11.40 -3.37 -0.21
N LYS A 152 11.30 -2.24 0.47
CA LYS A 152 12.49 -1.41 0.72
C LYS A 152 13.25 -1.99 1.92
N ILE A 153 14.43 -2.51 1.68
CA ILE A 153 15.34 -2.99 2.72
C ILE A 153 16.36 -1.88 3.00
N ILE A 154 16.50 -1.52 4.28
CA ILE A 154 17.46 -0.53 4.75
C ILE A 154 18.48 -1.27 5.64
N PRO A 155 19.68 -1.57 5.13
CA PRO A 155 20.74 -2.19 5.92
C PRO A 155 21.36 -1.17 6.88
N ILE A 156 21.45 -1.54 8.16
CA ILE A 156 21.94 -0.65 9.22
C ILE A 156 22.96 -1.37 10.09
N TYR A 157 24.11 -0.72 10.31
CA TYR A 157 25.08 -1.09 11.33
C TYR A 157 24.88 -0.26 12.59
N ASN A 158 24.49 -0.93 13.67
CA ASN A 158 24.31 -0.34 14.99
C ASN A 158 25.55 -0.55 15.87
N LYS A 159 25.63 0.20 16.97
CA LYS A 159 26.69 0.18 17.96
C LYS A 159 28.03 0.71 17.42
N VAL A 160 27.97 1.69 16.53
CA VAL A 160 29.20 2.32 15.99
C VAL A 160 30.00 3.06 17.08
N ASP A 161 29.38 3.38 18.20
CA ASP A 161 30.05 3.91 19.40
C ASP A 161 31.09 2.95 20.01
N LEU A 162 31.05 1.67 19.64
CA LEU A 162 31.96 0.64 20.14
C LEU A 162 33.10 0.31 19.17
N ILE A 163 33.15 0.91 17.98
CA ILE A 163 34.15 0.67 16.96
C ILE A 163 34.88 1.96 16.56
N GLY A 164 36.06 1.85 15.99
CA GLY A 164 36.83 3.00 15.50
C GLY A 164 36.50 3.38 14.07
N ASP A 165 36.85 4.61 13.68
CA ASP A 165 36.59 5.18 12.35
C ASP A 165 37.13 4.32 11.19
N GLU A 166 38.25 3.64 11.39
CA GLU A 166 38.83 2.75 10.39
C GLU A 166 37.93 1.55 10.09
N THR A 167 37.31 0.98 11.12
CA THR A 167 36.36 -0.13 10.97
C THR A 167 35.08 0.33 10.26
N ILE A 168 34.63 1.54 10.55
CA ILE A 168 33.45 2.14 9.87
C ILE A 168 33.74 2.28 8.37
N ARG A 169 34.92 2.79 8.00
CA ARG A 169 35.33 2.90 6.60
C ARG A 169 35.37 1.56 5.88
N GLN A 170 35.98 0.56 6.50
CA GLN A 170 36.07 -0.79 5.92
C GLN A 170 34.74 -1.47 5.74
N LEU A 171 33.78 -1.20 6.63
CA LEU A 171 32.39 -1.67 6.50
C LEU A 171 31.67 -0.93 5.38
N GLY A 172 31.87 0.39 5.25
CA GLY A 172 31.24 1.23 4.23
C GLY A 172 31.73 0.93 2.80
N GLU A 173 32.96 0.46 2.63
CA GLU A 173 33.52 0.06 1.33
C GLU A 173 32.91 -1.24 0.76
N ARG A 174 32.23 -2.03 1.59
CA ARG A 174 31.69 -3.34 1.18
C ARG A 174 30.36 -3.28 0.45
N GLN A 175 29.55 -2.28 0.71
CA GLN A 175 28.24 -2.10 0.06
C GLN A 175 27.88 -0.61 0.01
N GLU A 176 27.36 -0.17 -1.11
CA GLU A 176 26.76 1.17 -1.27
C GLU A 176 25.44 1.22 -0.46
N GLU A 177 25.11 2.37 0.14
CA GLU A 177 23.88 2.66 0.88
C GLU A 177 23.76 2.08 2.32
N GLN A 178 24.86 1.78 3.01
CA GLN A 178 24.81 1.36 4.41
C GLN A 178 24.66 2.56 5.37
N ILE A 179 23.84 2.39 6.38
CA ILE A 179 23.66 3.40 7.44
C ILE A 179 24.35 2.94 8.70
N PHE A 180 25.09 3.85 9.31
CA PHE A 180 25.81 3.62 10.56
C PHE A 180 25.15 4.43 11.67
N ILE A 181 24.73 3.77 12.76
CA ILE A 181 24.02 4.41 13.87
C ILE A 181 24.58 3.96 15.22
N SER A 182 24.29 4.76 16.24
CA SER A 182 24.34 4.33 17.63
C SER A 182 22.98 4.58 18.29
N ALA A 183 22.16 3.53 18.31
CA ALA A 183 20.85 3.60 18.94
C ALA A 183 20.92 3.95 20.45
N LYS A 184 22.04 3.59 21.10
CA LYS A 184 22.27 3.86 22.51
C LYS A 184 22.54 5.34 22.78
N SER A 185 23.26 6.03 21.93
CA SER A 185 23.55 7.47 22.05
C SER A 185 22.47 8.36 21.45
N GLY A 186 21.46 7.77 20.77
CA GLY A 186 20.44 8.53 20.06
C GLY A 186 20.87 9.01 18.66
N ASP A 187 22.06 8.60 18.17
CA ASP A 187 22.53 8.94 16.83
C ASP A 187 21.85 8.05 15.79
N ILE A 188 20.65 8.46 15.38
CA ILE A 188 19.77 7.74 14.45
C ILE A 188 19.25 8.64 13.31
N GLU A 189 19.81 9.84 13.16
CA GLU A 189 19.29 10.84 12.21
C GLU A 189 19.39 10.34 10.74
N ALA A 190 20.45 9.62 10.38
CA ALA A 190 20.58 9.06 9.03
C ALA A 190 19.46 8.07 8.69
N LEU A 191 19.01 7.26 9.66
CA LEU A 191 17.85 6.38 9.50
C LEU A 191 16.54 7.17 9.36
N ARG A 192 16.35 8.21 10.19
CA ARG A 192 15.15 9.08 10.11
C ARG A 192 15.01 9.70 8.72
N GLN A 193 16.10 10.23 8.17
CA GLN A 193 16.14 10.82 6.84
C GLN A 193 15.79 9.80 5.75
N GLN A 194 16.29 8.58 5.85
CA GLN A 194 15.95 7.51 4.90
C GLN A 194 14.48 7.10 4.96
N LEU A 195 13.90 7.03 6.15
CA LEU A 195 12.46 6.75 6.30
C LEU A 195 11.61 7.87 5.70
N ILE A 196 11.97 9.14 5.96
CA ILE A 196 11.27 10.31 5.40
C ILE A 196 11.39 10.29 3.86
N ALA A 197 12.60 10.11 3.32
CA ALA A 197 12.83 10.06 1.88
C ALA A 197 12.00 8.96 1.20
N PHE A 198 11.96 7.77 1.79
CA PHE A 198 11.12 6.69 1.29
C PHE A 198 9.64 7.08 1.26
N ALA A 199 9.15 7.68 2.33
CA ALA A 199 7.75 8.08 2.42
C ALA A 199 7.41 9.21 1.42
N GLU A 200 8.32 10.18 1.22
CA GLU A 200 8.19 11.23 0.20
C GLU A 200 8.21 10.66 -1.21
N GLU A 201 9.10 9.72 -1.50
CA GLU A 201 9.13 9.01 -2.79
C GLU A 201 7.80 8.31 -3.05
N GLN A 202 7.27 7.62 -2.04
CA GLN A 202 5.95 7.01 -2.13
C GLN A 202 4.83 8.05 -2.36
N CYS A 203 4.94 9.25 -1.83
CA CYS A 203 4.01 10.35 -2.07
C CYS A 203 4.22 11.00 -3.45
N ASN A 204 5.47 11.23 -3.87
CA ASN A 204 5.83 11.95 -5.10
C ASN A 204 5.60 11.12 -6.38
N MET A 205 5.75 9.80 -6.34
CA MET A 205 5.31 8.93 -7.44
C MET A 205 3.82 9.08 -7.76
N ARG A 206 3.10 9.94 -7.05
CA ARG A 206 1.65 10.01 -6.94
C ARG A 206 1.04 11.40 -7.04
N ASN A 207 1.59 12.28 -7.80
CA ASN A 207 0.84 13.47 -8.26
C ASN A 207 -0.49 13.11 -8.99
N ALA A 208 -0.89 11.85 -8.92
CA ALA A 208 -2.20 11.33 -9.28
C ALA A 208 -3.12 11.28 -8.04
N VAL A 209 -4.38 11.55 -8.24
CA VAL A 209 -5.46 11.49 -7.24
C VAL A 209 -5.33 10.22 -6.40
N THR A 210 -5.09 10.37 -5.08
CA THR A 210 -4.94 9.24 -4.15
C THR A 210 -6.28 8.88 -3.57
N ILE A 211 -6.73 7.63 -3.76
CA ILE A 211 -7.95 7.11 -3.17
C ILE A 211 -7.66 6.65 -1.74
N SER A 212 -8.39 7.22 -0.77
CA SER A 212 -8.26 6.89 0.66
C SER A 212 -9.52 6.28 1.27
N SER A 213 -10.60 6.17 0.50
CA SER A 213 -11.88 5.62 0.93
C SER A 213 -12.04 4.18 0.45
N THR A 214 -12.28 3.23 1.37
CA THR A 214 -12.54 1.83 1.05
C THR A 214 -13.74 1.68 0.10
N ARG A 215 -14.79 2.46 0.31
CA ARG A 215 -15.97 2.49 -0.56
C ARG A 215 -15.60 2.87 -2.00
N HIS A 216 -14.79 3.93 -2.19
CA HIS A 216 -14.34 4.34 -3.52
C HIS A 216 -13.43 3.27 -4.17
N TYR A 217 -12.63 2.59 -3.36
CA TYR A 217 -11.81 1.49 -3.84
C TYR A 217 -12.67 0.32 -4.37
N GLU A 218 -13.69 -0.10 -3.61
CA GLU A 218 -14.61 -1.16 -4.01
C GLU A 218 -15.33 -0.79 -5.31
N SER A 219 -15.85 0.44 -5.43
CA SER A 219 -16.48 0.93 -6.65
C SER A 219 -15.50 0.98 -7.83
N LEU A 220 -14.21 1.35 -7.63
CA LEU A 220 -13.19 1.31 -8.68
C LEU A 220 -12.85 -0.12 -9.13
N VAL A 221 -12.76 -1.07 -8.20
CA VAL A 221 -12.53 -2.49 -8.55
C VAL A 221 -13.70 -3.01 -9.39
N HIS A 222 -14.94 -2.71 -9.01
CA HIS A 222 -16.13 -3.06 -9.77
C HIS A 222 -16.13 -2.45 -11.18
N ALA A 223 -15.77 -1.15 -11.29
CA ALA A 223 -15.64 -0.48 -12.58
C ALA A 223 -14.55 -1.12 -13.45
N GLN A 224 -13.44 -1.55 -12.85
CA GLN A 224 -12.35 -2.21 -13.56
C GLN A 224 -12.77 -3.58 -14.09
N GLU A 225 -13.48 -4.37 -13.30
CA GLU A 225 -14.02 -5.64 -13.75
C GLU A 225 -15.00 -5.47 -14.91
N ALA A 226 -15.87 -4.47 -14.85
CA ALA A 226 -16.82 -4.18 -15.90
C ALA A 226 -16.12 -3.77 -17.22
N ILE A 227 -15.14 -2.86 -17.17
CA ILE A 227 -14.44 -2.43 -18.38
C ILE A 227 -13.60 -3.56 -19.01
N ARG A 228 -13.08 -4.50 -18.22
CA ARG A 228 -12.41 -5.70 -18.73
C ARG A 228 -13.36 -6.62 -19.44
N ARG A 229 -14.60 -6.82 -18.95
CA ARG A 229 -15.64 -7.56 -19.67
C ARG A 229 -15.98 -6.91 -21.01
N VAL A 230 -16.00 -5.56 -21.07
CA VAL A 230 -16.15 -4.84 -22.35
C VAL A 230 -15.01 -5.16 -23.31
N GLN A 231 -13.76 -5.15 -22.85
CA GLN A 231 -12.60 -5.49 -23.69
C GLN A 231 -12.68 -6.93 -24.22
N GLU A 232 -12.99 -7.89 -23.35
CA GLU A 232 -13.18 -9.31 -23.74
C GLU A 232 -14.32 -9.46 -24.73
N GLY A 233 -15.46 -8.80 -24.49
CA GLY A 233 -16.60 -8.82 -25.37
C GLY A 233 -16.31 -8.23 -26.75
N LEU A 234 -15.52 -7.15 -26.83
CA LEU A 234 -15.06 -6.59 -28.10
C LEU A 234 -14.18 -7.55 -28.87
N GLN A 235 -13.26 -8.27 -28.19
CA GLN A 235 -12.40 -9.29 -28.80
C GLN A 235 -13.19 -10.50 -29.29
N MET A 236 -14.20 -10.93 -28.54
CA MET A 236 -15.08 -12.06 -28.88
C MET A 236 -16.18 -11.68 -29.88
N GLN A 237 -16.22 -10.42 -30.31
CA GLN A 237 -17.23 -9.90 -31.23
C GLN A 237 -18.69 -10.11 -30.77
N ILE A 238 -18.93 -10.05 -29.46
CA ILE A 238 -20.29 -10.15 -28.91
C ILE A 238 -21.17 -8.97 -29.35
N SER A 239 -22.51 -9.13 -29.22
CA SER A 239 -23.47 -8.10 -29.65
C SER A 239 -23.34 -6.82 -28.81
N GLY A 240 -23.69 -5.67 -29.42
CA GLY A 240 -23.61 -4.37 -28.79
C GLY A 240 -24.48 -4.22 -27.52
N GLU A 241 -25.54 -5.00 -27.41
CA GLU A 241 -26.42 -5.00 -26.23
C GLU A 241 -25.69 -5.44 -24.95
N PHE A 242 -24.91 -6.53 -25.02
CA PHE A 242 -24.12 -6.99 -23.88
C PHE A 242 -23.00 -6.01 -23.53
N LEU A 243 -22.32 -5.45 -24.54
CA LEU A 243 -21.31 -4.41 -24.33
C LEU A 243 -21.91 -3.16 -23.64
N SER A 244 -23.15 -2.80 -24.01
CA SER A 244 -23.87 -1.67 -23.39
C SER A 244 -24.17 -1.92 -21.93
N MET A 245 -24.53 -3.15 -21.53
CA MET A 245 -24.76 -3.51 -20.13
C MET A 245 -23.47 -3.37 -19.30
N ASP A 246 -22.35 -3.92 -19.77
CA ASP A 246 -21.09 -3.84 -19.07
C ASP A 246 -20.56 -2.39 -18.97
N LEU A 247 -20.79 -1.56 -20.00
CA LEU A 247 -20.49 -0.14 -19.96
C LEU A 247 -21.37 0.61 -18.93
N GLN A 248 -22.65 0.26 -18.82
CA GLN A 248 -23.54 0.84 -17.81
C GLN A 248 -23.12 0.45 -16.39
N ASP A 249 -22.69 -0.80 -16.17
CA ASP A 249 -22.15 -1.25 -14.90
C ASP A 249 -20.90 -0.45 -14.52
N CYS A 250 -19.99 -0.23 -15.48
CA CYS A 250 -18.81 0.58 -15.26
C CYS A 250 -19.15 2.03 -14.90
N LEU A 251 -20.07 2.66 -15.65
CA LEU A 251 -20.52 4.02 -15.40
C LEU A 251 -21.24 4.15 -14.06
N SER A 252 -22.05 3.17 -13.67
CA SER A 252 -22.74 3.14 -12.38
C SER A 252 -21.73 3.11 -11.23
N ALA A 253 -20.75 2.22 -11.31
CA ALA A 253 -19.70 2.12 -10.29
C ALA A 253 -18.88 3.41 -10.17
N LEU A 254 -18.52 4.06 -11.28
CA LEU A 254 -17.83 5.35 -11.27
C LEU A 254 -18.74 6.49 -10.76
N GLY A 255 -20.03 6.43 -11.06
CA GLY A 255 -21.06 7.38 -10.57
C GLY A 255 -21.19 7.39 -9.05
N GLU A 256 -21.04 6.23 -8.40
CA GLU A 256 -21.01 6.14 -6.93
C GLU A 256 -19.86 6.94 -6.29
N ILE A 257 -18.72 7.02 -6.98
CA ILE A 257 -17.55 7.77 -6.49
C ILE A 257 -17.77 9.27 -6.64
N THR A 258 -18.30 9.70 -7.78
CA THR A 258 -18.53 11.11 -8.10
C THR A 258 -19.77 11.70 -7.44
N GLY A 259 -20.60 10.85 -6.81
CA GLY A 259 -21.88 11.24 -6.23
C GLY A 259 -22.93 11.57 -7.30
N GLN A 260 -22.71 11.18 -8.55
CA GLN A 260 -23.73 11.30 -9.58
C GLN A 260 -24.82 10.27 -9.32
N ILE A 261 -26.03 10.79 -9.09
CA ILE A 261 -27.22 9.93 -8.92
C ILE A 261 -27.53 9.31 -10.28
N THR A 262 -27.41 7.98 -10.38
CA THR A 262 -27.78 7.27 -11.60
C THR A 262 -29.28 7.43 -11.85
N SER A 263 -29.68 7.43 -13.13
CA SER A 263 -31.10 7.51 -13.52
C SER A 263 -31.99 6.47 -12.82
N GLN A 264 -31.38 5.31 -12.46
CA GLN A 264 -32.06 4.24 -11.73
C GLN A 264 -32.36 4.61 -10.28
N GLU A 265 -31.45 5.31 -9.59
CA GLU A 265 -31.67 5.80 -8.21
C GLU A 265 -32.70 6.91 -8.18
N VAL A 266 -32.74 7.78 -9.20
CA VAL A 266 -33.78 8.78 -9.38
C VAL A 266 -35.11 8.09 -9.58
N LEU A 267 -35.21 7.07 -10.41
CA LEU A 267 -36.39 6.26 -10.61
C LEU A 267 -36.82 5.56 -9.32
N ASN A 268 -35.91 4.89 -8.62
CA ASN A 268 -36.22 4.21 -7.36
C ASN A 268 -36.66 5.19 -6.26
N ASN A 269 -36.07 6.37 -6.17
CA ASN A 269 -36.52 7.43 -5.23
C ASN A 269 -37.90 8.01 -5.62
N ILE A 270 -38.16 8.17 -6.91
CA ILE A 270 -39.47 8.60 -7.39
C ILE A 270 -40.52 7.54 -7.09
N PHE A 271 -40.27 6.28 -7.44
CA PHE A 271 -41.22 5.19 -7.19
C PHE A 271 -41.34 4.82 -5.72
N GLY A 272 -40.23 4.93 -4.92
CA GLY A 272 -40.28 4.71 -3.47
C GLY A 272 -41.03 5.78 -2.69
N LYS A 273 -41.08 7.01 -3.19
CA LYS A 273 -41.90 8.11 -2.61
C LYS A 273 -43.32 8.18 -3.13
N PHE A 274 -43.60 7.57 -4.26
CA PHE A 274 -44.97 7.41 -4.80
C PHE A 274 -45.52 6.01 -4.49
N CYS A 275 -45.39 5.55 -3.24
CA CYS A 275 -46.34 4.58 -2.71
C CYS A 275 -47.69 5.29 -2.68
N ILE A 276 -48.33 5.31 -3.82
CA ILE A 276 -49.74 5.72 -3.93
C ILE A 276 -50.51 4.64 -3.20
N GLY A 277 -51.16 5.13 -2.15
CA GLY A 277 -51.99 4.41 -1.28
C GLY A 277 -53.01 3.52 -1.92
N LYS A 278 -53.32 2.62 -1.12
CA LYS A 278 -54.69 2.20 -1.05
C LYS A 278 -55.52 3.29 -0.42
#